data_0faba9fd3b5f4678f96222b14ef343fe
#
_entry.id   0faba9fd3b5f4678f96222b14ef343fe
#
_cell.length_a   1.000
_cell.length_b   1.000
_cell.length_c   1.000
_cell.angle_alpha   90.00
_cell.angle_beta   90.00
_cell.angle_gamma   90.00
#
_symmetry.space_group_name_H-M   'P 1'
#
loop_
_entity.id
_entity.type
_entity.pdbx_description
1 polymer ?
#
loop_
_entity_poly.entity_id
_entity_poly.type
_entity_poly.pdbx_seq_one_letter_code
_entity_poly.pdbx_strand_id
1 'polypeptide(L)'
;MDELAAVQRAIWEWANTIMPDRTPADAIKKLSMEEVPELWRSLKEDGKVDEDEIADILILALDICEMAGIDALDAIHVKMQENIRRKWKFEYGVLQHED
;
A
#
# COMPACT_ATOMS: atom_id res chain seq x y z
N MET A 1 -5.59 -1.09 -20.67
CA MET A 1 -5.04 -1.17 -19.28
C MET A 1 -4.46 0.19 -18.94
N ASP A 2 -4.85 0.79 -17.82
CA ASP A 2 -4.25 2.05 -17.38
C ASP A 2 -2.82 1.82 -16.88
N GLU A 3 -2.10 2.90 -16.66
CA GLU A 3 -0.70 2.83 -16.25
C GLU A 3 -0.52 2.17 -14.89
N LEU A 4 -1.39 2.45 -13.93
CA LEU A 4 -1.29 1.83 -12.61
C LEU A 4 -1.55 0.32 -12.69
N ALA A 5 -2.52 -0.11 -13.46
CA ALA A 5 -2.79 -1.53 -13.67
C ALA A 5 -1.60 -2.24 -14.33
N ALA A 6 -0.93 -1.57 -15.27
CA ALA A 6 0.26 -2.11 -15.91
C ALA A 6 1.42 -2.27 -14.91
N VAL A 7 1.63 -1.28 -14.05
CA VAL A 7 2.65 -1.35 -12.99
C VAL A 7 2.32 -2.45 -12.00
N GLN A 8 1.07 -2.53 -11.57
CA GLN A 8 0.58 -3.56 -10.65
C GLN A 8 0.87 -4.96 -11.21
N ARG A 9 0.54 -5.18 -12.48
CA ARG A 9 0.79 -6.46 -13.15
C ARG A 9 2.27 -6.77 -13.27
N ALA A 10 3.09 -5.80 -13.64
CA ALA A 10 4.53 -5.96 -13.79
C ALA A 10 5.20 -6.34 -12.46
N ILE A 11 4.77 -5.73 -11.36
CA ILE A 11 5.25 -6.08 -10.02
C ILE A 11 4.94 -7.53 -9.69
N TRP A 12 3.70 -7.94 -9.92
CA TRP A 12 3.25 -9.31 -9.66
C TRP A 12 4.03 -10.32 -10.51
N GLU A 13 4.24 -10.04 -11.79
CA GLU A 13 5.00 -10.92 -12.68
C GLU A 13 6.44 -11.09 -12.21
N TRP A 14 7.08 -9.98 -11.85
CA TRP A 14 8.43 -10.02 -11.30
C TRP A 14 8.49 -10.83 -10.01
N ALA A 15 7.59 -10.57 -9.06
CA ALA A 15 7.57 -11.26 -7.78
C ALA A 15 7.33 -12.76 -7.96
N ASN A 16 6.54 -13.17 -8.94
CA ASN A 16 6.31 -14.58 -9.26
C ASN A 16 7.57 -15.29 -9.73
N THR A 17 8.54 -14.60 -10.31
CA THR A 17 9.80 -15.22 -10.71
C THR A 17 10.68 -15.60 -9.50
N ILE A 18 10.43 -14.95 -8.36
CA ILE A 18 11.22 -15.14 -7.14
C ILE A 18 10.47 -15.99 -6.10
N MET A 19 9.18 -15.70 -5.91
CA MET A 19 8.36 -16.34 -4.89
C MET A 19 6.99 -16.70 -5.45
N PRO A 20 6.94 -17.74 -6.33
CA PRO A 20 5.66 -18.09 -6.99
C PRO A 20 4.57 -18.58 -6.05
N ASP A 21 4.94 -19.06 -4.87
CA ASP A 21 4.00 -19.63 -3.90
C ASP A 21 3.58 -18.66 -2.79
N ARG A 22 3.99 -17.39 -2.89
CA ARG A 22 3.64 -16.40 -1.87
C ARG A 22 2.13 -16.17 -1.84
N THR A 23 1.63 -15.83 -0.66
CA THR A 23 0.21 -15.52 -0.43
C THR A 23 0.05 -14.05 -0.05
N PRO A 24 -1.19 -13.51 -0.14
CA PRO A 24 -1.45 -12.16 0.37
C PRO A 24 -1.03 -11.99 1.83
N ALA A 25 -1.21 -13.03 2.65
CA ALA A 25 -0.80 -12.99 4.06
C ALA A 25 0.71 -12.76 4.21
N ASP A 26 1.52 -13.40 3.36
CA ASP A 26 2.98 -13.22 3.38
C ASP A 26 3.36 -11.76 3.08
N ALA A 27 2.73 -11.17 2.07
CA ALA A 27 3.00 -9.79 1.68
C ALA A 27 2.52 -8.79 2.74
N ILE A 28 1.36 -9.02 3.34
CA ILE A 28 0.83 -8.17 4.43
C ILE A 28 1.75 -8.24 5.65
N LYS A 29 2.24 -9.43 5.97
CA LYS A 29 3.17 -9.61 7.08
C LYS A 29 4.46 -8.83 6.85
N LYS A 30 5.03 -8.93 5.66
CA LYS A 30 6.23 -8.17 5.30
C LYS A 30 5.99 -6.67 5.38
N LEU A 31 4.86 -6.21 4.86
CA LEU A 31 4.48 -4.79 4.89
C LEU A 31 4.40 -4.27 6.32
N SER A 32 3.70 -4.98 7.20
CA SER A 32 3.43 -4.52 8.57
C SER A 32 4.64 -4.69 9.50
N MET A 33 5.44 -5.74 9.31
CA MET A 33 6.53 -6.08 10.24
C MET A 33 7.89 -5.56 9.81
N GLU A 34 8.07 -5.26 8.52
CA GLU A 34 9.35 -4.80 8.00
C GLU A 34 9.27 -3.41 7.37
N GLU A 35 8.43 -3.24 6.35
CA GLU A 35 8.46 -2.03 5.52
C GLU A 35 7.92 -0.79 6.23
N VAL A 36 6.82 -0.92 6.94
CA VAL A 36 6.25 0.22 7.70
C VAL A 36 7.18 0.62 8.85
N PRO A 37 7.73 -0.31 9.66
CA PRO A 37 8.74 0.06 10.67
C PRO A 37 9.99 0.71 10.09
N GLU A 38 10.45 0.27 8.92
CA GLU A 38 11.61 0.87 8.26
C GLU A 38 11.33 2.31 7.83
N LEU A 39 10.15 2.57 7.27
CA LEU A 39 9.73 3.92 6.92
C LEU A 39 9.69 4.82 8.16
N TRP A 40 9.10 4.32 9.23
CA TRP A 40 9.01 5.05 10.50
C TRP A 40 10.40 5.40 11.04
N ARG A 41 11.31 4.42 11.01
CA ARG A 41 12.69 4.62 11.48
C ARG A 41 13.42 5.66 10.65
N SER A 42 13.29 5.61 9.31
CA SER A 42 13.96 6.57 8.45
C SER A 42 13.44 7.99 8.69
N LEU A 43 12.14 8.15 8.91
CA LEU A 43 11.55 9.46 9.24
C LEU A 43 12.12 9.99 10.56
N LYS A 44 12.24 9.14 11.56
CA LYS A 44 12.78 9.54 12.87
C LYS A 44 14.26 9.91 12.81
N GLU A 45 15.05 9.18 12.03
CA GLU A 45 16.49 9.40 11.92
C GLU A 45 16.82 10.57 11.01
N ASP A 46 16.15 10.68 9.87
CA ASP A 46 16.48 11.66 8.83
C ASP A 46 15.56 12.87 8.79
N GLY A 47 14.44 12.83 9.51
CA GLY A 47 13.47 13.91 9.56
C GLY A 47 12.65 14.08 8.28
N LYS A 48 12.69 13.13 7.38
CA LYS A 48 11.94 13.17 6.11
C LYS A 48 11.51 11.78 5.70
N VAL A 49 10.47 11.72 4.86
CA VAL A 49 10.00 10.46 4.27
C VAL A 49 11.01 10.01 3.22
N ASP A 50 11.52 8.81 3.38
CA ASP A 50 12.46 8.20 2.44
C ASP A 50 11.71 7.68 1.22
N GLU A 51 12.15 8.08 0.03
CA GLU A 51 11.51 7.73 -1.24
C GLU A 51 11.53 6.22 -1.49
N ASP A 52 12.64 5.56 -1.20
CA ASP A 52 12.77 4.12 -1.41
C ASP A 52 11.86 3.33 -0.45
N GLU A 53 11.75 3.78 0.79
CA GLU A 53 10.91 3.12 1.77
C GLU A 53 9.43 3.23 1.44
N ILE A 54 8.99 4.40 0.98
CA ILE A 54 7.58 4.55 0.56
C ILE A 54 7.32 3.73 -0.72
N ALA A 55 8.29 3.65 -1.63
CA ALA A 55 8.16 2.83 -2.83
C ALA A 55 7.99 1.35 -2.48
N ASP A 56 8.75 0.83 -1.51
CA ASP A 56 8.61 -0.56 -1.07
C ASP A 56 7.20 -0.86 -0.54
N ILE A 57 6.62 0.07 0.20
CA ILE A 57 5.24 -0.06 0.71
C ILE A 57 4.25 -0.12 -0.44
N LEU A 58 4.38 0.79 -1.42
CA LEU A 58 3.48 0.83 -2.57
C LEU A 58 3.61 -0.44 -3.43
N ILE A 59 4.82 -0.93 -3.62
CA ILE A 59 5.08 -2.17 -4.37
C ILE A 59 4.36 -3.35 -3.72
N LEU A 60 4.50 -3.51 -2.40
CA LEU A 60 3.81 -4.58 -1.69
C LEU A 60 2.30 -4.45 -1.74
N ALA A 61 1.77 -3.22 -1.57
CA ALA A 61 0.34 -2.99 -1.65
C ALA A 61 -0.22 -3.36 -3.03
N LEU A 62 0.48 -2.98 -4.09
CA LEU A 62 0.06 -3.30 -5.46
C LEU A 62 0.15 -4.79 -5.75
N ASP A 63 1.17 -5.49 -5.23
CA ASP A 63 1.28 -6.94 -5.37
C ASP A 63 0.12 -7.65 -4.65
N ILE A 64 -0.24 -7.19 -3.47
CA ILE A 64 -1.41 -7.71 -2.73
C ILE A 64 -2.67 -7.55 -3.58
N CYS A 65 -2.86 -6.39 -4.19
CA CYS A 65 -4.01 -6.13 -5.06
C CYS A 65 -4.07 -7.14 -6.21
N GLU A 66 -2.96 -7.37 -6.89
CA GLU A 66 -2.92 -8.29 -8.02
C GLU A 66 -3.21 -9.73 -7.58
N MET A 67 -2.61 -10.18 -6.47
CA MET A 67 -2.87 -11.51 -5.92
C MET A 67 -4.34 -11.72 -5.55
N ALA A 68 -5.00 -10.66 -5.08
CA ALA A 68 -6.40 -10.70 -4.64
C ALA A 68 -7.40 -10.41 -5.75
N GLY A 69 -6.95 -10.15 -6.97
CA GLY A 69 -7.84 -9.82 -8.08
C GLY A 69 -8.48 -8.44 -7.95
N ILE A 70 -7.81 -7.51 -7.27
CA ILE A 70 -8.31 -6.16 -7.03
C ILE A 70 -7.62 -5.19 -8.00
N ASP A 71 -8.41 -4.38 -8.71
CA ASP A 71 -7.88 -3.26 -9.47
C ASP A 71 -7.64 -2.10 -8.49
N ALA A 72 -6.37 -1.77 -8.28
CA ALA A 72 -5.99 -0.77 -7.27
C ALA A 72 -6.57 0.61 -7.55
N LEU A 73 -6.57 1.05 -8.81
CA LEU A 73 -7.08 2.37 -9.17
C LEU A 73 -8.58 2.47 -8.91
N ASP A 74 -9.35 1.46 -9.32
CA ASP A 74 -10.79 1.41 -9.05
C ASP A 74 -11.07 1.40 -7.54
N ALA A 75 -10.34 0.59 -6.79
CA ALA A 75 -10.50 0.51 -5.35
C ALA A 75 -10.24 1.87 -4.68
N ILE A 76 -9.20 2.58 -5.12
CA ILE A 76 -8.89 3.91 -4.62
C ILE A 76 -10.01 4.90 -4.96
N HIS A 77 -10.48 4.90 -6.21
CA HIS A 77 -11.55 5.80 -6.64
C HIS A 77 -12.82 5.60 -5.84
N VAL A 78 -13.25 4.34 -5.69
CA VAL A 78 -14.47 4.01 -4.92
C VAL A 78 -14.32 4.45 -3.46
N LYS A 79 -13.18 4.12 -2.85
CA LYS A 79 -12.94 4.47 -1.45
C LYS A 79 -12.84 5.98 -1.23
N MET A 80 -12.24 6.70 -2.17
CA MET A 80 -12.15 8.16 -2.07
C MET A 80 -13.52 8.84 -2.19
N GLN A 81 -14.42 8.32 -3.03
CA GLN A 81 -15.79 8.83 -3.09
C GLN A 81 -16.49 8.67 -1.76
N GLU A 82 -16.31 7.53 -1.09
CA GLU A 82 -16.84 7.31 0.24
C GLU A 82 -16.21 8.25 1.27
N ASN A 83 -14.90 8.39 1.23
CA ASN A 83 -14.16 9.25 2.17
C ASN A 83 -14.58 10.71 2.06
N ILE A 84 -14.81 11.21 0.85
CA ILE A 84 -15.22 12.61 0.61
C ILE A 84 -16.61 12.87 1.22
N ARG A 85 -17.48 11.87 1.24
CA ARG A 85 -18.84 12.01 1.79
C ARG A 85 -18.90 11.90 3.30
N ARG A 86 -17.89 11.30 3.94
CA ARG A 86 -17.86 11.10 5.39
C ARG A 86 -17.42 12.37 6.10
N LYS A 87 -17.85 12.49 7.37
CA LYS A 87 -17.33 13.52 8.27
C LYS A 87 -16.09 12.97 8.93
N TRP A 88 -15.07 13.79 9.03
CA TRP A 88 -13.78 13.43 9.59
C TRP A 88 -13.43 14.32 10.77
N LYS A 89 -12.70 13.77 11.73
CA LYS A 89 -12.13 14.50 12.83
C LYS A 89 -10.67 14.08 13.01
N PHE A 90 -9.87 14.97 13.58
CA PHE A 90 -8.48 14.72 13.85
C PHE A 90 -8.28 14.62 15.36
N GLU A 91 -7.97 13.41 15.85
CA GLU A 91 -7.74 13.15 17.27
C GLU A 91 -6.48 12.31 17.46
N TYR A 92 -5.71 12.65 18.49
CA TYR A 92 -4.50 11.90 18.84
C TYR A 92 -3.51 11.76 17.67
N GLY A 93 -3.41 12.78 16.81
CA GLY A 93 -2.53 12.78 15.66
C GLY A 93 -2.99 11.87 14.52
N VAL A 94 -4.22 11.38 14.56
CA VAL A 94 -4.77 10.46 13.56
C VAL A 94 -6.10 10.98 13.02
N LEU A 95 -6.27 10.86 11.70
CA LEU A 95 -7.53 11.18 11.04
C LEU A 95 -8.51 10.03 11.25
N GLN A 96 -9.66 10.33 11.85
CA GLN A 96 -10.72 9.36 12.14
C GLN A 96 -12.04 9.85 11.58
N HIS A 97 -12.87 8.93 11.06
CA HIS A 97 -14.19 9.34 10.60
C HIS A 97 -15.18 9.43 11.77
N GLU A 98 -16.09 10.41 11.67
CA GLU A 98 -17.16 10.64 12.63
C GLU A 98 -18.43 9.98 12.12
N ASP A 99 -18.83 8.87 12.69
CA ASP A 99 -20.09 8.21 12.32
C ASP A 99 -21.02 8.13 13.51
#